data_9a078bc939f48d983880ddc251484d82
#
_entry.id   9a078bc939f48d983880ddc251484d82
#
_cell.length_a   1.000
_cell.length_b   1.000
_cell.length_c   1.000
_cell.angle_alpha   90.00
_cell.angle_beta   90.00
_cell.angle_gamma   90.00
#
_symmetry.space_group_name_H-M   'P 1'
#
loop_
_entity.id
_entity.type
_entity.pdbx_description
1 polymer ?
#
loop_
_entity_poly.entity_id
_entity_poly.type
_entity_poly.pdbx_seq_one_letter_code
_entity_poly.pdbx_strand_id
1 'polypeptide(L)'
;MKQYIPILKKTSLFAGIFDEEIEAMLSCLQAKIHTYKKGEYIYRQGEHIENISILLEGKLCIQNDDYWGNCSIINVLNVGEMFGEAYVTLDSDAIANDVVATTDSTVIFLNVNKILTVCSSACRFHTMLIKNLFYAISMKNRALVQRIGHLSRRSTREKLLSYLSDEARRNNSASFEIPFNRQQLADFLFVDRSAMSNELCKMRDEGLLMFEKNRFKLL
;
A
#
# COMPACT_ATOMS: atom_id res chain seq x y z
N MET A 1 -15.75 17.68 3.17
CA MET A 1 -14.55 17.27 3.93
C MET A 1 -14.88 16.61 5.26
N LYS A 2 -15.71 17.19 6.12
CA LYS A 2 -16.02 16.64 7.47
C LYS A 2 -16.43 15.17 7.49
N GLN A 3 -17.21 14.73 6.52
CA GLN A 3 -17.65 13.32 6.41
C GLN A 3 -16.51 12.30 6.29
N TYR A 4 -15.30 12.72 5.87
CA TYR A 4 -14.16 11.86 5.69
C TYR A 4 -13.17 11.83 6.87
N ILE A 5 -13.38 12.68 7.90
CA ILE A 5 -12.55 12.70 9.11
C ILE A 5 -12.46 11.32 9.77
N PRO A 6 -13.55 10.51 9.89
CA PRO A 6 -13.46 9.17 10.46
C PRO A 6 -12.57 8.22 9.69
N ILE A 7 -12.45 8.41 8.36
CA ILE A 7 -11.54 7.61 7.51
C ILE A 7 -10.12 8.10 7.71
N LEU A 8 -9.89 9.41 7.61
CA LEU A 8 -8.57 10.03 7.76
C LEU A 8 -7.94 9.68 9.11
N LYS A 9 -8.70 9.73 10.19
CA LYS A 9 -8.27 9.38 11.55
C LYS A 9 -7.74 7.94 11.68
N LYS A 10 -8.22 7.03 10.85
CA LYS A 10 -7.76 5.63 10.83
C LYS A 10 -6.48 5.44 10.02
N THR A 11 -6.06 6.44 9.25
CA THR A 11 -4.84 6.37 8.45
C THR A 11 -3.61 6.58 9.35
N SER A 12 -2.48 5.99 8.96
CA SER A 12 -1.22 6.19 9.67
C SER A 12 -0.80 7.67 9.69
N LEU A 13 -1.15 8.44 8.66
CA LEU A 13 -0.77 9.85 8.52
C LEU A 13 -1.41 10.72 9.60
N PHE A 14 -2.67 10.47 9.97
CA PHE A 14 -3.41 11.24 10.97
C PHE A 14 -3.49 10.55 12.33
N ALA A 15 -2.71 9.50 12.56
CA ALA A 15 -2.70 8.77 13.84
C ALA A 15 -2.38 9.70 15.02
N GLY A 16 -3.20 9.64 16.07
CA GLY A 16 -3.03 10.43 17.31
C GLY A 16 -3.41 11.91 17.18
N ILE A 17 -4.04 12.33 16.08
CA ILE A 17 -4.54 13.70 15.86
C ILE A 17 -6.06 13.70 16.10
N PHE A 18 -6.59 14.71 16.81
CA PHE A 18 -8.01 14.81 17.11
C PHE A 18 -8.81 15.35 15.92
N ASP A 19 -10.11 15.06 15.88
CA ASP A 19 -10.99 15.37 14.74
C ASP A 19 -11.00 16.87 14.37
N GLU A 20 -11.09 17.75 15.40
CA GLU A 20 -11.07 19.21 15.23
C GLU A 20 -9.71 19.71 14.68
N GLU A 21 -8.64 19.05 15.09
CA GLU A 21 -7.28 19.32 14.63
C GLU A 21 -7.11 18.90 13.17
N ILE A 22 -7.63 17.72 12.80
CA ILE A 22 -7.64 17.25 11.39
C ILE A 22 -8.37 18.25 10.52
N GLU A 23 -9.54 18.71 10.93
CA GLU A 23 -10.33 19.70 10.17
C GLU A 23 -9.53 21.00 9.93
N ALA A 24 -8.89 21.54 10.96
CA ALA A 24 -8.07 22.73 10.85
C ALA A 24 -6.85 22.49 9.92
N MET A 25 -6.23 21.32 10.03
CA MET A 25 -5.07 20.95 9.22
C MET A 25 -5.41 20.82 7.74
N LEU A 26 -6.57 20.25 7.38
CA LEU A 26 -6.97 20.10 5.99
C LEU A 26 -6.99 21.44 5.24
N SER A 27 -7.36 22.53 5.92
CA SER A 27 -7.27 23.87 5.36
C SER A 27 -5.83 24.32 5.18
N CYS A 28 -4.96 24.14 6.19
CA CYS A 28 -3.54 24.49 6.12
C CYS A 28 -2.80 23.70 5.03
N LEU A 29 -3.15 22.44 4.84
CA LEU A 29 -2.55 21.54 3.85
C LEU A 29 -3.10 21.77 2.43
N GLN A 30 -4.00 22.76 2.25
CA GLN A 30 -4.69 23.01 0.97
C GLN A 30 -5.33 21.76 0.41
N ALA A 31 -5.94 20.96 1.28
CA ALA A 31 -6.56 19.70 0.92
C ALA A 31 -7.65 19.89 -0.15
N LYS A 32 -7.60 19.08 -1.21
CA LYS A 32 -8.58 19.04 -2.29
C LYS A 32 -9.16 17.64 -2.38
N ILE A 33 -10.46 17.52 -2.64
CA ILE A 33 -11.13 16.24 -2.85
C ILE A 33 -11.64 16.22 -4.28
N HIS A 34 -11.35 15.12 -4.98
CA HIS A 34 -11.87 14.85 -6.32
C HIS A 34 -12.52 13.47 -6.36
N THR A 35 -13.56 13.36 -7.16
CA THR A 35 -14.24 12.10 -7.46
C THR A 35 -13.90 11.66 -8.88
N TYR A 36 -13.72 10.35 -9.03
CA TYR A 36 -13.33 9.71 -10.28
C TYR A 36 -14.31 8.60 -10.60
N LYS A 37 -14.72 8.50 -11.86
CA LYS A 37 -15.49 7.36 -12.36
C LYS A 37 -14.58 6.18 -12.61
N LYS A 38 -15.15 4.98 -12.58
CA LYS A 38 -14.43 3.77 -12.99
C LYS A 38 -13.77 3.97 -14.35
N GLY A 39 -12.46 3.66 -14.43
CA GLY A 39 -11.62 3.81 -15.62
C GLY A 39 -10.93 5.16 -15.76
N GLU A 40 -11.25 6.16 -14.92
CA GLU A 40 -10.55 7.44 -14.95
C GLU A 40 -9.19 7.34 -14.25
N TYR A 41 -8.24 8.12 -14.77
CA TYR A 41 -6.88 8.21 -14.24
C TYR A 41 -6.80 9.26 -13.15
N ILE A 42 -6.24 8.91 -12.01
CA ILE A 42 -5.88 9.84 -10.94
C ILE A 42 -4.52 10.48 -11.25
N TYR A 43 -3.59 9.65 -11.71
CA TYR A 43 -2.27 10.03 -12.18
C TYR A 43 -1.91 9.22 -13.42
N ARG A 44 -1.19 9.84 -14.35
CA ARG A 44 -0.61 9.16 -15.52
C ARG A 44 0.90 9.08 -15.41
N GLN A 45 1.47 8.00 -15.91
CA GLN A 45 2.91 7.86 -16.07
C GLN A 45 3.49 9.09 -16.80
N GLY A 46 4.57 9.63 -16.27
CA GLY A 46 5.24 10.84 -16.82
C GLY A 46 4.74 12.16 -16.25
N GLU A 47 3.67 12.17 -15.44
CA GLU A 47 3.21 13.39 -14.76
C GLU A 47 4.09 13.71 -13.53
N HIS A 48 4.27 15.00 -13.25
CA HIS A 48 4.85 15.50 -12.01
C HIS A 48 3.74 15.74 -11.00
N ILE A 49 3.92 15.23 -9.79
CA ILE A 49 2.92 15.34 -8.72
C ILE A 49 3.51 16.08 -7.51
N GLU A 50 2.68 16.94 -6.89
CA GLU A 50 3.05 17.71 -5.70
C GLU A 50 2.25 17.32 -4.46
N ASN A 51 1.35 16.35 -4.62
CA ASN A 51 0.42 15.98 -3.58
C ASN A 51 0.61 14.53 -3.14
N ILE A 52 0.61 14.33 -1.84
CA ILE A 52 0.34 13.02 -1.26
C ILE A 52 -1.17 12.80 -1.33
N SER A 53 -1.59 11.61 -1.74
CA SER A 53 -2.98 11.27 -1.95
C SER A 53 -3.43 10.16 -1.01
N ILE A 54 -4.69 10.21 -0.57
CA ILE A 54 -5.33 9.14 0.23
C ILE A 54 -6.66 8.77 -0.42
N LEU A 55 -6.90 7.49 -0.58
CA LEU A 55 -8.17 6.98 -1.08
C LEU A 55 -9.21 7.04 0.03
N LEU A 56 -10.31 7.76 -0.21
CA LEU A 56 -11.41 7.93 0.73
C LEU A 56 -12.57 6.98 0.46
N GLU A 57 -12.85 6.69 -0.82
CA GLU A 57 -13.91 5.78 -1.26
C GLU A 57 -13.47 5.04 -2.52
N GLY A 58 -13.99 3.82 -2.72
CA GLY A 58 -13.75 3.03 -3.92
C GLY A 58 -12.49 2.16 -3.85
N LYS A 59 -11.91 1.91 -5.02
CA LYS A 59 -10.67 1.14 -5.21
C LYS A 59 -9.87 1.72 -6.37
N LEU A 60 -8.55 1.81 -6.20
CA LEU A 60 -7.63 2.21 -7.25
C LEU A 60 -6.66 1.07 -7.57
N CYS A 61 -6.13 1.09 -8.78
CA CYS A 61 -5.08 0.19 -9.24
C CYS A 61 -3.86 1.02 -9.64
N ILE A 62 -2.68 0.65 -9.13
CA ILE A 62 -1.40 1.13 -9.64
C ILE A 62 -0.96 0.12 -10.69
N GLN A 63 -0.79 0.57 -11.92
CA GLN A 63 -0.44 -0.26 -13.05
C GLN A 63 0.67 0.34 -13.88
N ASN A 64 1.31 -0.50 -14.67
CA ASN A 64 2.30 -0.09 -15.66
C ASN A 64 1.98 -0.79 -16.98
N ASP A 65 1.86 -0.01 -18.03
CA ASP A 65 1.69 -0.53 -19.38
C ASP A 65 3.06 -0.58 -20.06
N ASP A 66 3.40 -1.74 -20.60
CA ASP A 66 4.63 -1.89 -21.38
C ASP A 66 4.46 -1.34 -22.82
N TYR A 67 5.59 -1.27 -23.54
CA TYR A 67 5.60 -0.78 -24.92
C TYR A 67 4.68 -1.57 -25.88
N TRP A 68 4.37 -2.82 -25.55
CA TRP A 68 3.50 -3.70 -26.35
C TRP A 68 2.03 -3.65 -25.92
N GLY A 69 1.69 -2.81 -24.92
CA GLY A 69 0.32 -2.65 -24.42
C GLY A 69 -0.11 -3.71 -23.41
N ASN A 70 0.84 -4.49 -22.85
CA ASN A 70 0.51 -5.39 -21.74
C ASN A 70 0.43 -4.59 -20.44
N CYS A 71 -0.71 -4.66 -19.76
CA CYS A 71 -0.93 -4.02 -18.49
C CYS A 71 -0.48 -4.93 -17.33
N SER A 72 0.43 -4.43 -16.50
CA SER A 72 0.89 -5.12 -15.30
C SER A 72 0.39 -4.41 -14.05
N ILE A 73 -0.39 -5.09 -13.24
CA ILE A 73 -0.88 -4.57 -11.96
C ILE A 73 0.25 -4.66 -10.92
N ILE A 74 0.66 -3.51 -10.39
CA ILE A 74 1.69 -3.41 -9.36
C ILE A 74 1.06 -3.51 -7.97
N ASN A 75 -0.04 -2.79 -7.74
CA ASN A 75 -0.74 -2.77 -6.46
C ASN A 75 -2.20 -2.38 -6.61
N VAL A 76 -3.04 -2.79 -5.66
CA VAL A 76 -4.44 -2.36 -5.53
C VAL A 76 -4.57 -1.59 -4.23
N LEU A 77 -5.06 -0.37 -4.32
CA LEU A 77 -5.24 0.52 -3.17
C LEU A 77 -6.66 0.42 -2.63
N ASN A 78 -6.76 0.31 -1.33
CA ASN A 78 -8.02 0.29 -0.57
C ASN A 78 -8.23 1.60 0.19
N VAL A 79 -9.43 1.81 0.68
CA VAL A 79 -9.81 2.99 1.47
C VAL A 79 -8.88 3.19 2.66
N GLY A 80 -8.39 4.42 2.83
CA GLY A 80 -7.43 4.81 3.86
C GLY A 80 -5.96 4.65 3.45
N GLU A 81 -5.65 4.04 2.31
CA GLU A 81 -4.28 3.91 1.85
C GLU A 81 -3.77 5.19 1.19
N MET A 82 -2.55 5.56 1.55
CA MET A 82 -1.81 6.70 1.01
C MET A 82 -1.00 6.27 -0.22
N PHE A 83 -0.92 7.14 -1.22
CA PHE A 83 -0.14 6.92 -2.44
C PHE A 83 0.44 8.23 -2.99
N GLY A 84 1.39 8.11 -3.92
CA GLY A 84 2.10 9.25 -4.53
C GLY A 84 3.29 9.75 -3.71
N GLU A 85 3.44 9.36 -2.45
CA GLU A 85 4.48 9.83 -1.53
C GLU A 85 5.92 9.56 -2.01
N ALA A 86 6.11 8.59 -2.88
CA ALA A 86 7.44 8.26 -3.41
C ALA A 86 7.95 9.28 -4.45
N TYR A 87 7.06 10.09 -5.01
CA TYR A 87 7.37 11.01 -6.11
C TYR A 87 7.25 12.49 -5.74
N VAL A 88 6.75 12.81 -4.55
CA VAL A 88 6.55 14.18 -4.07
C VAL A 88 7.78 14.72 -3.34
N THR A 89 8.90 14.84 -4.01
CA THR A 89 10.10 15.51 -3.47
C THR A 89 10.26 16.89 -4.07
N LEU A 90 11.17 17.72 -3.50
CA LEU A 90 11.43 19.08 -3.98
C LEU A 90 11.91 19.12 -5.44
N ASP A 91 12.57 18.05 -5.88
CA ASP A 91 13.03 17.84 -7.27
C ASP A 91 12.40 16.53 -7.80
N SER A 92 11.06 16.44 -7.75
CA SER A 92 10.35 15.18 -8.03
C SER A 92 10.57 14.70 -9.46
N ASP A 93 10.98 13.45 -9.57
CA ASP A 93 10.90 12.72 -10.82
C ASP A 93 9.43 12.51 -11.21
N ALA A 94 9.18 12.36 -12.51
CA ALA A 94 7.86 12.02 -13.01
C ALA A 94 7.40 10.66 -12.45
N ILE A 95 6.09 10.52 -12.20
CA ILE A 95 5.52 9.26 -11.71
C ILE A 95 5.75 8.15 -12.74
N ALA A 96 6.21 7.00 -12.27
CA ALA A 96 6.59 5.88 -13.14
C ALA A 96 5.41 4.97 -13.53
N ASN A 97 4.25 5.15 -12.91
CA ASN A 97 3.12 4.23 -13.04
C ASN A 97 1.80 5.00 -13.15
N ASP A 98 0.83 4.44 -13.84
CA ASP A 98 -0.53 4.94 -13.84
C ASP A 98 -1.25 4.60 -12.53
N VAL A 99 -2.14 5.48 -12.10
CA VAL A 99 -3.09 5.22 -11.01
C VAL A 99 -4.50 5.38 -11.55
N VAL A 100 -5.26 4.29 -11.61
CA VAL A 100 -6.57 4.21 -12.27
C VAL A 100 -7.65 3.79 -11.28
N ALA A 101 -8.83 4.42 -11.39
CA ALA A 101 -10.01 4.05 -10.61
C ALA A 101 -10.62 2.74 -11.14
N THR A 102 -10.64 1.68 -10.33
CA THR A 102 -11.28 0.41 -10.70
C THR A 102 -12.76 0.37 -10.34
N THR A 103 -13.20 1.27 -9.50
CA THR A 103 -14.60 1.57 -9.15
C THR A 103 -14.76 3.09 -9.09
N ASP A 104 -15.99 3.60 -9.00
CA ASP A 104 -16.20 5.01 -8.64
C ASP A 104 -15.48 5.28 -7.32
N SER A 105 -14.62 6.30 -7.31
CA SER A 105 -13.64 6.53 -6.24
C SER A 105 -13.55 7.99 -5.85
N THR A 106 -13.24 8.26 -4.59
CA THR A 106 -13.01 9.59 -4.06
C THR A 106 -11.61 9.65 -3.44
N VAL A 107 -10.84 10.66 -3.83
CA VAL A 107 -9.44 10.85 -3.41
C VAL A 107 -9.26 12.22 -2.78
N ILE A 108 -8.53 12.29 -1.67
CA ILE A 108 -8.04 13.55 -1.10
C ILE A 108 -6.56 13.75 -1.45
N PHE A 109 -6.24 14.97 -1.83
CA PHE A 109 -4.90 15.43 -2.22
C PHE A 109 -4.40 16.41 -1.16
N LEU A 110 -3.21 16.18 -0.63
CA LEU A 110 -2.55 16.98 0.40
C LEU A 110 -1.23 17.51 -0.16
N ASN A 111 -1.06 18.84 -0.20
CA ASN A 111 0.16 19.42 -0.72
C ASN A 111 1.37 19.11 0.18
N VAL A 112 2.37 18.42 -0.37
CA VAL A 112 3.55 17.98 0.39
C VAL A 112 4.38 19.13 0.93
N ASN A 113 4.51 20.22 0.17
CA ASN A 113 5.26 21.39 0.62
C ASN A 113 4.63 22.01 1.87
N LYS A 114 3.28 21.95 1.97
CA LYS A 114 2.57 22.41 3.18
C LYS A 114 2.71 21.43 4.35
N ILE A 115 2.94 20.17 4.09
CA ILE A 115 3.25 19.18 5.14
C ILE A 115 4.66 19.41 5.69
N LEU A 116 5.65 19.66 4.81
CA LEU A 116 7.06 19.76 5.18
C LEU A 116 7.44 21.16 5.74
N THR A 117 6.72 22.21 5.34
CA THR A 117 6.95 23.54 5.88
C THR A 117 6.21 23.73 7.21
N VAL A 118 6.97 23.91 8.28
CA VAL A 118 6.40 24.24 9.60
C VAL A 118 5.67 25.57 9.49
N CYS A 119 4.39 25.60 9.88
CA CYS A 119 3.63 26.85 9.93
C CYS A 119 4.28 27.84 10.92
N SER A 120 4.09 29.12 10.72
CA SER A 120 4.64 30.20 11.57
C SER A 120 4.25 30.05 13.05
N SER A 121 3.19 29.30 13.35
CA SER A 121 2.69 29.01 14.70
C SER A 121 3.36 27.79 15.35
N ALA A 122 4.32 27.11 14.68
CA ALA A 122 4.99 25.88 15.16
C ALA A 122 4.00 24.87 15.80
N CYS A 123 2.86 24.65 15.18
CA CYS A 123 1.78 23.90 15.79
C CYS A 123 2.17 22.44 16.01
N ARG A 124 1.84 21.90 17.17
CA ARG A 124 2.08 20.50 17.59
C ARG A 124 1.64 19.49 16.52
N PHE A 125 0.58 19.80 15.79
CA PHE A 125 -0.02 18.91 14.81
C PHE A 125 0.83 18.71 13.57
N HIS A 126 1.51 19.75 13.06
CA HIS A 126 2.44 19.64 11.95
C HIS A 126 3.62 18.73 12.29
N THR A 127 4.19 18.88 13.48
CA THR A 127 5.27 18.00 13.95
C THR A 127 4.81 16.54 14.03
N MET A 128 3.58 16.31 14.50
CA MET A 128 2.99 14.95 14.56
C MET A 128 2.74 14.41 13.16
N LEU A 129 2.21 15.21 12.24
CA LEU A 129 1.96 14.81 10.85
C LEU A 129 3.26 14.40 10.15
N ILE A 130 4.34 15.19 10.31
CA ILE A 130 5.66 14.87 9.74
C ILE A 130 6.20 13.55 10.30
N LYS A 131 6.09 13.33 11.61
CA LYS A 131 6.49 12.08 12.25
C LYS A 131 5.68 10.90 11.70
N ASN A 132 4.37 11.07 11.57
CA ASN A 132 3.48 10.06 11.04
C ASN A 132 3.79 9.75 9.57
N LEU A 133 4.07 10.77 8.76
CA LEU A 133 4.49 10.59 7.37
C LEU A 133 5.80 9.79 7.28
N PHE A 134 6.80 10.17 8.07
CA PHE A 134 8.06 9.43 8.12
C PHE A 134 7.86 7.96 8.55
N TYR A 135 7.03 7.74 9.56
CA TYR A 135 6.67 6.39 10.01
C TYR A 135 5.98 5.60 8.90
N ALA A 136 4.99 6.19 8.22
CA ALA A 136 4.26 5.54 7.12
C ALA A 136 5.18 5.14 5.97
N ILE A 137 6.09 6.03 5.54
CA ILE A 137 7.10 5.76 4.51
C ILE A 137 8.06 4.65 4.97
N SER A 138 8.54 4.70 6.21
CA SER A 138 9.42 3.68 6.78
C SER A 138 8.76 2.29 6.80
N MET A 139 7.48 2.23 7.15
CA MET A 139 6.73 0.97 7.14
C MET A 139 6.54 0.42 5.71
N LYS A 140 6.25 1.29 4.74
CA LYS A 140 6.18 0.89 3.32
C LYS A 140 7.53 0.40 2.81
N ASN A 141 8.61 1.12 3.11
CA ASN A 141 9.97 0.69 2.73
C ASN A 141 10.32 -0.67 3.33
N ARG A 142 10.01 -0.88 4.62
CA ARG A 142 10.22 -2.17 5.28
C ARG A 142 9.44 -3.30 4.59
N ALA A 143 8.18 -3.07 4.24
CA ALA A 143 7.37 -4.05 3.53
C ALA A 143 7.95 -4.40 2.15
N LEU A 144 8.45 -3.40 1.40
CA LEU A 144 9.12 -3.60 0.12
C LEU A 144 10.42 -4.41 0.28
N VAL A 145 11.26 -4.09 1.25
CA VAL A 145 12.51 -4.84 1.53
C VAL A 145 12.19 -6.30 1.87
N GLN A 146 11.18 -6.56 2.69
CA GLN A 146 10.75 -7.92 2.99
C GLN A 146 10.26 -8.65 1.73
N ARG A 147 9.44 -7.99 0.91
CA ARG A 147 8.95 -8.57 -0.35
C ARG A 147 10.12 -8.90 -1.30
N ILE A 148 11.08 -8.00 -1.45
CA ILE A 148 12.31 -8.27 -2.23
C ILE A 148 13.02 -9.51 -1.67
N GLY A 149 13.13 -9.64 -0.35
CA GLY A 149 13.73 -10.81 0.30
C GLY A 149 13.03 -12.14 -0.05
N HIS A 150 11.70 -12.14 -0.20
CA HIS A 150 10.97 -13.32 -0.68
C HIS A 150 11.19 -13.57 -2.17
N LEU A 151 11.13 -12.51 -2.98
CA LEU A 151 11.22 -12.60 -4.44
C LEU A 151 12.64 -12.98 -4.94
N SER A 152 13.67 -12.63 -4.18
CA SER A 152 15.08 -12.97 -4.51
C SER A 152 15.38 -14.46 -4.41
N ARG A 153 14.48 -15.26 -3.84
CA ARG A 153 14.62 -16.72 -3.79
C ARG A 153 14.45 -17.33 -5.18
N ARG A 154 15.24 -18.35 -5.50
CA ARG A 154 15.28 -18.90 -6.86
C ARG A 154 14.08 -19.79 -7.18
N SER A 155 13.64 -20.62 -6.24
CA SER A 155 12.56 -21.57 -6.45
C SER A 155 11.24 -21.13 -5.80
N THR A 156 10.11 -21.60 -6.34
CA THR A 156 8.77 -21.42 -5.75
C THR A 156 8.73 -21.89 -4.30
N ARG A 157 9.39 -23.02 -4.02
CA ARG A 157 9.51 -23.60 -2.68
C ARG A 157 10.20 -22.64 -1.71
N GLU A 158 11.37 -22.13 -2.09
CA GLU A 158 12.11 -21.19 -1.24
C GLU A 158 11.36 -19.89 -1.00
N LYS A 159 10.65 -19.38 -2.01
CA LYS A 159 9.77 -18.20 -1.87
C LYS A 159 8.65 -18.46 -0.86
N LEU A 160 7.98 -19.62 -0.96
CA LEU A 160 6.93 -20.03 -0.04
C LEU A 160 7.47 -20.19 1.39
N LEU A 161 8.58 -20.91 1.59
CA LEU A 161 9.20 -21.09 2.88
C LEU A 161 9.59 -19.75 3.52
N SER A 162 10.18 -18.85 2.74
CA SER A 162 10.55 -17.51 3.21
C SER A 162 9.34 -16.72 3.66
N TYR A 163 8.27 -16.67 2.87
CA TYR A 163 7.04 -15.95 3.19
C TYR A 163 6.33 -16.54 4.42
N LEU A 164 6.08 -17.85 4.42
CA LEU A 164 5.36 -18.51 5.51
C LEU A 164 6.14 -18.45 6.84
N SER A 165 7.47 -18.53 6.80
CA SER A 165 8.31 -18.34 7.99
C SER A 165 8.21 -16.92 8.55
N ASP A 166 8.12 -15.91 7.70
CA ASP A 166 7.93 -14.53 8.12
C ASP A 166 6.53 -14.32 8.74
N GLU A 167 5.50 -14.92 8.15
CA GLU A 167 4.15 -14.86 8.72
C GLU A 167 4.07 -15.57 10.08
N ALA A 168 4.70 -16.73 10.24
CA ALA A 168 4.78 -17.41 11.53
C ALA A 168 5.47 -16.52 12.60
N ARG A 169 6.56 -15.85 12.24
CA ARG A 169 7.26 -14.91 13.14
C ARG A 169 6.40 -13.70 13.50
N ARG A 170 5.68 -13.10 12.52
CA ARG A 170 4.78 -11.97 12.76
C ARG A 170 3.65 -12.31 13.70
N ASN A 171 3.08 -13.51 13.56
CA ASN A 171 1.99 -13.98 14.40
C ASN A 171 2.48 -14.61 15.72
N ASN A 172 3.81 -14.73 15.92
CA ASN A 172 4.41 -15.45 17.04
C ASN A 172 3.77 -16.83 17.25
N SER A 173 3.44 -17.52 16.17
CA SER A 173 2.73 -18.79 16.15
C SER A 173 3.08 -19.62 14.92
N ALA A 174 3.22 -20.93 15.08
CA ALA A 174 3.34 -21.85 13.96
C ALA A 174 2.03 -22.00 13.18
N SER A 175 0.88 -21.62 13.77
CA SER A 175 -0.44 -21.65 13.12
C SER A 175 -0.94 -20.24 12.91
N PHE A 176 -1.23 -19.87 11.66
CA PHE A 176 -1.63 -18.52 11.29
C PHE A 176 -2.51 -18.51 10.04
N GLU A 177 -3.16 -17.37 9.80
CA GLU A 177 -3.95 -17.11 8.60
C GLU A 177 -3.28 -15.99 7.80
N ILE A 178 -3.21 -16.17 6.46
CA ILE A 178 -2.68 -15.16 5.56
C ILE A 178 -3.82 -14.38 4.89
N PRO A 179 -3.60 -13.08 4.53
CA PRO A 179 -4.64 -12.26 3.93
C PRO A 179 -4.92 -12.60 2.46
N PHE A 180 -4.15 -13.51 1.86
CA PHE A 180 -4.20 -13.84 0.45
C PHE A 180 -4.99 -15.12 0.17
N ASN A 181 -5.82 -15.10 -0.89
CA ASN A 181 -6.24 -16.33 -1.54
C ASN A 181 -5.10 -16.92 -2.40
N ARG A 182 -5.31 -18.08 -3.03
CA ARG A 182 -4.26 -18.77 -3.81
C ARG A 182 -3.74 -17.95 -4.99
N GLN A 183 -4.62 -17.27 -5.72
CA GLN A 183 -4.21 -16.41 -6.82
C GLN A 183 -3.39 -15.23 -6.30
N GLN A 184 -3.90 -14.53 -5.30
CA GLN A 184 -3.22 -13.38 -4.70
C GLN A 184 -1.84 -13.74 -4.12
N LEU A 185 -1.70 -14.92 -3.50
CA LEU A 185 -0.39 -15.38 -3.00
C LEU A 185 0.58 -15.65 -4.15
N ALA A 186 0.11 -16.27 -5.23
CA ALA A 186 0.92 -16.53 -6.42
C ALA A 186 1.38 -15.22 -7.07
N ASP A 187 0.48 -14.26 -7.22
CA ASP A 187 0.78 -12.92 -7.73
C ASP A 187 1.78 -12.17 -6.81
N PHE A 188 1.58 -12.26 -5.50
CA PHE A 188 2.47 -11.63 -4.52
C PHE A 188 3.89 -12.18 -4.60
N LEU A 189 4.06 -13.50 -4.80
CA LEU A 189 5.36 -14.19 -4.90
C LEU A 189 5.91 -14.24 -6.32
N PHE A 190 5.20 -13.71 -7.32
CA PHE A 190 5.56 -13.79 -8.73
C PHE A 190 5.87 -15.23 -9.17
N VAL A 191 4.90 -16.11 -9.00
CA VAL A 191 4.97 -17.52 -9.39
C VAL A 191 3.67 -17.95 -10.07
N ASP A 192 3.73 -18.99 -10.91
CA ASP A 192 2.53 -19.60 -11.45
C ASP A 192 1.68 -20.23 -10.34
N ARG A 193 0.37 -19.96 -10.37
CA ARG A 193 -0.59 -20.46 -9.37
C ARG A 193 -0.61 -21.98 -9.28
N SER A 194 -0.57 -22.67 -10.43
CA SER A 194 -0.63 -24.14 -10.48
C SER A 194 0.66 -24.75 -9.94
N ALA A 195 1.81 -24.19 -10.35
CA ALA A 195 3.11 -24.60 -9.83
C ALA A 195 3.21 -24.38 -8.31
N MET A 196 2.73 -23.25 -7.81
CA MET A 196 2.69 -22.95 -6.38
C MET A 196 1.78 -23.92 -5.61
N SER A 197 0.59 -24.23 -6.15
CA SER A 197 -0.33 -25.16 -5.49
C SER A 197 0.23 -26.57 -5.43
N ASN A 198 0.88 -27.04 -6.50
CA ASN A 198 1.55 -28.32 -6.54
C ASN A 198 2.71 -28.37 -5.51
N GLU A 199 3.49 -27.29 -5.40
CA GLU A 199 4.60 -27.24 -4.43
C GLU A 199 4.08 -27.26 -2.98
N LEU A 200 3.00 -26.54 -2.67
CA LEU A 200 2.36 -26.61 -1.35
C LEU A 200 1.88 -28.01 -1.00
N CYS A 201 1.32 -28.77 -1.96
CA CYS A 201 0.93 -30.17 -1.76
C CYS A 201 2.16 -31.04 -1.45
N LYS A 202 3.27 -30.90 -2.19
CA LYS A 202 4.52 -31.62 -1.90
C LYS A 202 5.04 -31.32 -0.50
N MET A 203 5.09 -30.03 -0.13
CA MET A 203 5.54 -29.60 1.21
C MET A 203 4.67 -30.18 2.33
N ARG A 204 3.35 -30.29 2.10
CA ARG A 204 2.44 -30.98 3.03
C ARG A 204 2.74 -32.46 3.13
N ASP A 205 2.91 -33.13 2.00
CA ASP A 205 3.15 -34.58 1.94
C ASP A 205 4.53 -34.96 2.52
N GLU A 206 5.49 -34.03 2.51
CA GLU A 206 6.78 -34.12 3.19
C GLU A 206 6.72 -33.79 4.70
N GLY A 207 5.55 -33.37 5.21
CA GLY A 207 5.39 -33.06 6.64
C GLY A 207 5.99 -31.73 7.08
N LEU A 208 6.24 -30.79 6.16
CA LEU A 208 6.79 -29.47 6.50
C LEU A 208 5.71 -28.49 6.97
N LEU A 209 4.50 -28.65 6.46
CA LEU A 209 3.37 -27.78 6.79
C LEU A 209 2.04 -28.49 6.59
N MET A 210 1.01 -27.94 7.20
CA MET A 210 -0.41 -28.22 6.90
C MET A 210 -1.08 -26.93 6.45
N PHE A 211 -2.09 -27.06 5.58
CA PHE A 211 -2.87 -25.89 5.17
C PHE A 211 -4.32 -26.26 4.84
N GLU A 212 -5.20 -25.32 5.10
CA GLU A 212 -6.59 -25.32 4.65
C GLU A 212 -6.95 -23.91 4.17
N LYS A 213 -7.24 -23.76 2.87
CA LYS A 213 -7.48 -22.45 2.25
C LYS A 213 -6.31 -21.49 2.52
N ASN A 214 -6.55 -20.44 3.32
CA ASN A 214 -5.56 -19.40 3.69
C ASN A 214 -4.98 -19.62 5.12
N ARG A 215 -5.33 -20.71 5.78
CA ARG A 215 -4.77 -21.10 7.09
C ARG A 215 -3.61 -22.04 6.90
N PHE A 216 -2.53 -21.80 7.61
CA PHE A 216 -1.29 -22.57 7.55
C PHE A 216 -0.84 -22.96 8.95
N LYS A 217 -0.19 -24.12 9.03
CA LYS A 217 0.52 -24.59 10.22
C LYS A 217 1.88 -25.12 9.79
N LEU A 218 2.96 -24.55 10.28
CA LEU A 218 4.31 -25.10 10.12
C LEU A 218 4.52 -26.22 11.15
N LEU A 219 5.20 -27.31 10.73
CA LEU A 219 5.40 -28.51 11.53
C LEU A 219 6.87 -28.65 11.95
#